data_fd3aa5c47f637c818111a3a787ea5bd1
#
_entry.id   fd3aa5c47f637c818111a3a787ea5bd1
#
_cell.length_a   1.000
_cell.length_b   1.000
_cell.length_c   1.000
_cell.angle_alpha   90.00
_cell.angle_beta   90.00
_cell.angle_gamma   90.00
#
_symmetry.space_group_name_H-M   'P 1'
#
loop_
_entity.id
_entity.type
_entity.pdbx_description
1 polymer ?
#
loop_
_entity_poly.entity_id
_entity_poly.type
_entity_poly.pdbx_seq_one_letter_code
_entity_poly.pdbx_strand_id
1 'polypeptide(L)'
;MPKTILSAGIVGLGGAAFPTQVKLNPPKHKTIDTFIVNGCECEPYLTADHRMLLEQSEELLIGIRIVMKVLNVSRAIIGIEANKPDAIQKLQSMVGSYPGIEVIPLRVKYPQGAEKMLIDAILKRRVPTGGLPMDVGVVVQNVGTVIAIAQAVMSGKPLIERVVTVTGDGIVNPKNLLVRIGTPFQRLIDYCGGITPDTVKIIMGGPMMGVAQSSLQVPVVKATSGIVCLTKKSTFEYPTYPCIQCGNCVSVCPMNLLPTRIARFAEVGNLTTAEELGALNCIECGSCAYVCPAHIPLVQQIRLGKLRINEQKRQSKTS
;
A
#
# COMPACT_ATOMS: atom_id res chain seq x y z
N MET A 1 -20.23 -4.13 -15.45
CA MET A 1 -19.45 -3.95 -14.21
C MET A 1 -18.05 -3.36 -14.41
N PRO A 2 -17.09 -3.89 -15.18
CA PRO A 2 -15.80 -3.20 -15.38
C PRO A 2 -15.93 -1.78 -15.91
N LYS A 3 -16.89 -1.50 -16.79
CA LYS A 3 -17.18 -0.15 -17.29
C LYS A 3 -17.67 0.80 -16.17
N THR A 4 -18.53 0.34 -15.26
CA THR A 4 -18.98 1.12 -14.09
C THR A 4 -17.82 1.47 -13.16
N ILE A 5 -16.91 0.52 -12.89
CA ILE A 5 -15.72 0.73 -12.07
C ILE A 5 -14.77 1.74 -12.71
N LEU A 6 -14.60 1.66 -14.04
CA LEU A 6 -13.81 2.62 -14.79
C LEU A 6 -14.43 4.03 -14.74
N SER A 7 -15.70 4.17 -15.05
CA SER A 7 -16.41 5.47 -15.04
C SER A 7 -16.50 6.09 -13.65
N ALA A 8 -16.57 5.28 -12.60
CA ALA A 8 -16.49 5.72 -11.21
C ALA A 8 -15.04 6.13 -10.79
N GLY A 9 -14.07 5.95 -11.65
CA GLY A 9 -12.67 6.34 -11.41
C GLY A 9 -12.00 5.58 -10.26
N ILE A 10 -12.40 4.32 -10.01
CA ILE A 10 -11.88 3.53 -8.88
C ILE A 10 -10.47 3.07 -9.16
N VAL A 11 -9.58 3.37 -8.21
CA VAL A 11 -8.17 2.93 -8.17
C VAL A 11 -7.89 2.21 -6.86
N GLY A 12 -6.74 1.54 -6.78
CA GLY A 12 -6.27 0.92 -5.55
C GLY A 12 -6.02 1.94 -4.45
N LEU A 13 -6.70 1.83 -3.31
CA LEU A 13 -6.61 2.77 -2.19
C LEU A 13 -5.51 2.40 -1.17
N GLY A 14 -4.79 1.32 -1.37
CA GLY A 14 -3.64 0.92 -0.54
C GLY A 14 -2.32 1.65 -0.84
N GLY A 15 -2.37 2.83 -1.47
CA GLY A 15 -1.21 3.70 -1.70
C GLY A 15 -0.72 3.78 -3.16
N ALA A 16 -0.73 2.68 -3.92
CA ALA A 16 -0.19 2.65 -5.29
C ALA A 16 -1.12 3.24 -6.36
N ALA A 17 -2.39 3.48 -6.06
CA ALA A 17 -3.42 4.01 -6.97
C ALA A 17 -3.52 3.29 -8.33
N PHE A 18 -3.21 1.99 -8.39
CA PHE A 18 -3.30 1.22 -9.62
C PHE A 18 -4.76 1.10 -10.10
N PRO A 19 -5.04 1.27 -11.39
CA PRO A 19 -6.42 1.23 -11.92
C PRO A 19 -7.11 -0.10 -11.62
N THR A 20 -8.20 -0.07 -10.87
CA THR A 20 -8.91 -1.27 -10.39
C THR A 20 -9.51 -2.09 -11.53
N GLN A 21 -10.02 -1.44 -12.59
CA GLN A 21 -10.59 -2.15 -13.74
C GLN A 21 -9.55 -3.06 -14.44
N VAL A 22 -8.26 -2.72 -14.39
CA VAL A 22 -7.20 -3.55 -14.98
C VAL A 22 -7.05 -4.86 -14.21
N LYS A 23 -7.05 -4.78 -12.86
CA LYS A 23 -7.02 -5.97 -12.00
C LYS A 23 -8.27 -6.86 -12.15
N LEU A 24 -9.42 -6.25 -12.41
CA LEU A 24 -10.69 -6.96 -12.57
C LEU A 24 -11.01 -7.42 -14.00
N ASN A 25 -10.08 -7.20 -14.92
CA ASN A 25 -10.16 -7.69 -16.30
C ASN A 25 -8.86 -8.42 -16.67
N PRO A 26 -8.56 -9.55 -16.00
CA PRO A 26 -7.35 -10.33 -16.29
C PRO A 26 -7.36 -10.83 -17.74
N PRO A 27 -6.18 -11.00 -18.36
CA PRO A 27 -6.07 -11.58 -19.69
C PRO A 27 -6.74 -12.96 -19.75
N LYS A 28 -7.42 -13.29 -20.86
CA LYS A 28 -8.21 -14.54 -21.01
C LYS A 28 -7.44 -15.84 -20.75
N HIS A 29 -6.11 -15.80 -20.95
CA HIS A 29 -5.24 -16.96 -20.70
C HIS A 29 -4.82 -17.10 -19.22
N LYS A 30 -5.21 -16.17 -18.34
CA LYS A 30 -4.93 -16.24 -16.90
C LYS A 30 -6.19 -16.68 -16.16
N THR A 31 -6.10 -17.85 -15.53
CA THR A 31 -7.19 -18.35 -14.68
C THR A 31 -7.03 -17.79 -13.27
N ILE A 32 -8.04 -17.07 -12.79
CA ILE A 32 -8.10 -16.61 -11.40
C ILE A 32 -8.95 -17.60 -10.62
N ASP A 33 -8.45 -18.06 -9.48
CA ASP A 33 -9.16 -18.98 -8.58
C ASP A 33 -9.46 -18.37 -7.20
N THR A 34 -8.73 -17.33 -6.80
CA THR A 34 -8.85 -16.74 -5.47
C THR A 34 -8.81 -15.21 -5.53
N PHE A 35 -9.76 -14.60 -4.82
CA PHE A 35 -9.75 -13.17 -4.56
C PHE A 35 -9.25 -12.90 -3.14
N ILE A 36 -8.30 -11.98 -2.94
CA ILE A 36 -7.80 -11.59 -1.61
C ILE A 36 -8.14 -10.13 -1.34
N VAL A 37 -8.76 -9.89 -0.21
CA VAL A 37 -8.92 -8.55 0.37
C VAL A 37 -7.78 -8.29 1.34
N ASN A 38 -7.00 -7.27 1.06
CA ASN A 38 -5.90 -6.84 1.89
C ASN A 38 -6.40 -5.89 2.99
N GLY A 39 -6.58 -6.44 4.19
CA GLY A 39 -6.85 -5.72 5.43
C GLY A 39 -5.61 -5.62 6.34
N CYS A 40 -4.41 -5.93 5.80
CA CYS A 40 -3.14 -5.76 6.52
C CYS A 40 -2.64 -4.34 6.37
N GLU A 41 -3.11 -3.45 7.22
CA GLU A 41 -2.66 -2.06 7.32
C GLU A 41 -1.37 -2.03 8.13
N CYS A 42 -0.25 -2.43 7.50
CA CYS A 42 1.03 -2.66 8.17
C CYS A 42 1.91 -1.40 8.26
N GLU A 43 1.56 -0.31 7.60
CA GLU A 43 2.25 0.98 7.78
C GLU A 43 2.00 1.51 9.20
N PRO A 44 3.07 1.82 9.96
CA PRO A 44 2.90 2.43 11.28
C PRO A 44 2.07 3.71 11.21
N TYR A 45 1.36 4.01 12.30
CA TYR A 45 0.45 5.16 12.46
C TYR A 45 -0.86 5.11 11.67
N LEU A 46 -0.98 4.35 10.58
CA LEU A 46 -2.22 4.31 9.78
C LEU A 46 -3.26 3.40 10.43
N THR A 47 -4.53 3.84 10.40
CA THR A 47 -5.67 3.13 10.99
C THR A 47 -6.95 3.26 10.17
N ALA A 48 -6.86 3.79 8.94
CA ALA A 48 -8.02 4.01 8.08
C ALA A 48 -8.69 2.70 7.66
N ASP A 49 -7.91 1.68 7.25
CA ASP A 49 -8.45 0.39 6.85
C ASP A 49 -9.08 -0.34 8.04
N HIS A 50 -8.47 -0.26 9.23
CA HIS A 50 -9.03 -0.82 10.46
C HIS A 50 -10.41 -0.23 10.78
N ARG A 51 -10.56 1.11 10.68
CA ARG A 51 -11.86 1.76 10.89
C ARG A 51 -12.89 1.34 9.85
N MET A 52 -12.51 1.24 8.58
CA MET A 52 -13.39 0.78 7.52
C MET A 52 -13.82 -0.69 7.72
N LEU A 53 -12.92 -1.58 8.18
CA LEU A 53 -13.27 -2.96 8.53
C LEU A 53 -14.33 -3.02 9.63
N LEU A 54 -14.31 -2.08 10.58
CA LEU A 54 -15.29 -2.01 11.67
C LEU A 54 -16.58 -1.29 11.27
N GLU A 55 -16.50 -0.16 10.60
CA GLU A 55 -17.65 0.72 10.37
C GLU A 55 -18.41 0.41 9.07
N GLN A 56 -17.71 -0.18 8.07
CA GLN A 56 -18.26 -0.46 6.74
C GLN A 56 -18.16 -1.95 6.37
N SER A 57 -18.33 -2.83 7.37
CA SER A 57 -18.17 -4.29 7.20
C SER A 57 -19.18 -4.84 6.20
N GLU A 58 -20.42 -4.34 6.19
CA GLU A 58 -21.48 -4.80 5.29
C GLU A 58 -21.19 -4.42 3.84
N GLU A 59 -20.83 -3.16 3.59
CA GLU A 59 -20.42 -2.70 2.25
C GLU A 59 -19.19 -3.46 1.76
N LEU A 60 -18.25 -3.79 2.65
CA LEU A 60 -17.10 -4.60 2.32
C LEU A 60 -17.53 -5.98 1.83
N LEU A 61 -18.38 -6.69 2.55
CA LEU A 61 -18.86 -8.04 2.19
C LEU A 61 -19.66 -8.03 0.89
N ILE A 62 -20.50 -7.02 0.66
CA ILE A 62 -21.21 -6.80 -0.60
C ILE A 62 -20.19 -6.58 -1.73
N GLY A 63 -19.19 -5.72 -1.52
CA GLY A 63 -18.12 -5.46 -2.50
C GLY A 63 -17.32 -6.70 -2.86
N ILE A 64 -17.02 -7.56 -1.88
CA ILE A 64 -16.37 -8.84 -2.12
C ILE A 64 -17.21 -9.73 -3.04
N ARG A 65 -18.50 -9.86 -2.78
CA ARG A 65 -19.39 -10.65 -3.65
C ARG A 65 -19.47 -10.10 -5.08
N ILE A 66 -19.48 -8.76 -5.22
CA ILE A 66 -19.43 -8.12 -6.54
C ILE A 66 -18.15 -8.51 -7.28
N VAL A 67 -16.99 -8.42 -6.61
CA VAL A 67 -15.69 -8.78 -7.20
C VAL A 67 -15.61 -10.25 -7.53
N MET A 68 -16.06 -11.15 -6.63
CA MET A 68 -16.12 -12.60 -6.89
C MET A 68 -16.93 -12.91 -8.15
N LYS A 69 -18.09 -12.25 -8.33
CA LYS A 69 -18.94 -12.40 -9.53
C LYS A 69 -18.22 -11.88 -10.80
N VAL A 70 -17.51 -10.77 -10.72
CA VAL A 70 -16.77 -10.18 -11.86
C VAL A 70 -15.63 -11.08 -12.30
N LEU A 71 -14.89 -11.64 -11.34
CA LEU A 71 -13.75 -12.54 -11.58
C LEU A 71 -14.16 -13.98 -11.85
N ASN A 72 -15.45 -14.31 -11.66
CA ASN A 72 -15.98 -15.66 -11.72
C ASN A 72 -15.24 -16.64 -10.78
N VAL A 73 -15.01 -16.20 -9.52
CA VAL A 73 -14.34 -17.02 -8.49
C VAL A 73 -15.31 -17.35 -7.37
N SER A 74 -15.15 -18.54 -6.78
CA SER A 74 -15.97 -19.03 -5.66
C SER A 74 -15.33 -18.79 -4.30
N ARG A 75 -14.07 -18.33 -4.26
CA ARG A 75 -13.32 -18.14 -3.02
C ARG A 75 -12.78 -16.73 -2.88
N ALA A 76 -13.04 -16.11 -1.72
CA ALA A 76 -12.45 -14.85 -1.30
C ALA A 76 -11.89 -14.95 0.13
N ILE A 77 -10.78 -14.29 0.39
CA ILE A 77 -10.10 -14.30 1.69
C ILE A 77 -9.84 -12.86 2.12
N ILE A 78 -10.25 -12.53 3.36
CA ILE A 78 -9.92 -11.27 4.00
C ILE A 78 -8.72 -11.53 4.92
N GLY A 79 -7.53 -11.01 4.55
CA GLY A 79 -6.34 -11.09 5.39
C GLY A 79 -6.26 -9.88 6.33
N ILE A 80 -6.22 -10.11 7.65
CA ILE A 80 -6.17 -9.06 8.67
C ILE A 80 -5.06 -9.40 9.66
N GLU A 81 -4.25 -8.41 10.06
CA GLU A 81 -3.24 -8.63 11.09
C GLU A 81 -3.85 -8.88 12.48
N ALA A 82 -3.26 -9.81 13.24
CA ALA A 82 -3.76 -10.27 14.55
C ALA A 82 -3.82 -9.17 15.63
N ASN A 83 -3.23 -7.99 15.37
CA ASN A 83 -3.36 -6.81 16.24
C ASN A 83 -4.70 -6.05 16.08
N LYS A 84 -5.62 -6.58 15.27
CA LYS A 84 -6.97 -6.03 15.05
C LYS A 84 -8.05 -7.06 15.39
N PRO A 85 -8.07 -7.57 16.68
CA PRO A 85 -8.95 -8.66 17.09
C PRO A 85 -10.44 -8.30 16.98
N ASP A 86 -10.79 -7.05 17.20
CA ASP A 86 -12.15 -6.50 17.07
C ASP A 86 -12.69 -6.61 15.64
N ALA A 87 -11.89 -6.22 14.65
CA ALA A 87 -12.25 -6.33 13.23
C ALA A 87 -12.33 -7.81 12.79
N ILE A 88 -11.40 -8.65 13.24
CA ILE A 88 -11.41 -10.09 12.97
C ILE A 88 -12.69 -10.72 13.51
N GLN A 89 -13.00 -10.51 14.80
CA GLN A 89 -14.19 -11.06 15.46
C GLN A 89 -15.49 -10.59 14.78
N LYS A 90 -15.58 -9.29 14.48
CA LYS A 90 -16.75 -8.72 13.78
C LYS A 90 -16.98 -9.40 12.44
N LEU A 91 -15.96 -9.45 11.59
CA LEU A 91 -16.12 -10.04 10.26
C LEU A 91 -16.35 -11.55 10.31
N GLN A 92 -15.69 -12.29 11.23
CA GLN A 92 -15.95 -13.72 11.42
C GLN A 92 -17.40 -14.01 11.80
N SER A 93 -18.04 -13.15 12.61
CA SER A 93 -19.46 -13.29 12.96
C SER A 93 -20.39 -13.04 11.78
N MET A 94 -19.97 -12.28 10.77
CA MET A 94 -20.79 -11.90 9.61
C MET A 94 -20.63 -12.84 8.41
N VAL A 95 -19.43 -13.39 8.16
CA VAL A 95 -19.12 -14.17 6.94
C VAL A 95 -19.93 -15.45 6.81
N GLY A 96 -20.54 -15.97 7.89
CA GLY A 96 -21.41 -17.14 7.85
C GLY A 96 -22.59 -16.98 6.87
N SER A 97 -23.05 -15.75 6.63
CA SER A 97 -24.09 -15.41 5.65
C SER A 97 -23.57 -15.17 4.23
N TYR A 98 -22.25 -15.28 4.01
CA TYR A 98 -21.59 -14.98 2.74
C TYR A 98 -20.72 -16.17 2.27
N PRO A 99 -21.32 -17.19 1.60
CA PRO A 99 -20.59 -18.37 1.18
C PRO A 99 -19.35 -18.06 0.35
N GLY A 100 -18.24 -18.77 0.64
CA GLY A 100 -16.98 -18.64 -0.05
C GLY A 100 -16.10 -17.49 0.43
N ILE A 101 -16.50 -16.75 1.48
CA ILE A 101 -15.68 -15.70 2.10
C ILE A 101 -15.11 -16.22 3.42
N GLU A 102 -13.79 -16.07 3.59
CA GLU A 102 -13.03 -16.48 4.78
C GLU A 102 -12.30 -15.28 5.39
N VAL A 103 -12.16 -15.25 6.71
CA VAL A 103 -11.31 -14.27 7.42
C VAL A 103 -10.10 -15.00 7.99
N ILE A 104 -8.91 -14.60 7.58
CA ILE A 104 -7.64 -15.21 8.03
C ILE A 104 -6.84 -14.20 8.86
N PRO A 105 -6.67 -14.45 10.16
CA PRO A 105 -5.74 -13.70 11.00
C PRO A 105 -4.28 -13.96 10.57
N LEU A 106 -3.51 -12.89 10.40
CA LEU A 106 -2.12 -12.94 9.97
C LEU A 106 -1.18 -12.40 11.05
N ARG A 107 0.05 -12.88 11.06
CA ARG A 107 1.08 -12.37 11.96
C ARG A 107 1.32 -10.88 11.73
N VAL A 108 1.45 -10.14 12.83
CA VAL A 108 1.85 -8.73 12.80
C VAL A 108 3.32 -8.64 12.43
N LYS A 109 3.60 -8.21 11.23
CA LYS A 109 4.96 -7.95 10.74
C LYS A 109 4.95 -7.02 9.54
N TYR A 110 6.02 -6.29 9.35
CA TYR A 110 6.19 -5.41 8.20
C TYR A 110 7.13 -6.06 7.15
N PRO A 111 6.79 -6.06 5.84
CA PRO A 111 5.57 -5.52 5.20
C PRO A 111 4.51 -6.62 4.90
N GLN A 112 3.71 -7.02 5.87
CA GLN A 112 2.68 -8.06 5.70
C GLN A 112 1.63 -7.70 4.63
N GLY A 113 1.29 -6.39 4.52
CA GLY A 113 0.35 -5.87 3.52
C GLY A 113 0.91 -5.73 2.10
N ALA A 114 2.19 -6.00 1.88
CA ALA A 114 2.72 -6.03 0.51
C ALA A 114 2.10 -7.20 -0.25
N GLU A 115 1.51 -6.92 -1.43
CA GLU A 115 0.68 -7.85 -2.19
C GLU A 115 1.31 -9.24 -2.38
N LYS A 116 2.60 -9.30 -2.74
CA LYS A 116 3.35 -10.56 -2.92
C LYS A 116 3.56 -11.31 -1.60
N MET A 117 3.82 -10.58 -0.51
CA MET A 117 4.00 -11.16 0.83
C MET A 117 2.68 -11.68 1.38
N LEU A 118 1.59 -10.97 1.14
CA LEU A 118 0.24 -11.39 1.54
C LEU A 118 -0.18 -12.68 0.84
N ILE A 119 0.06 -12.80 -0.47
CA ILE A 119 -0.23 -14.02 -1.24
C ILE A 119 0.57 -15.21 -0.70
N ASP A 120 1.87 -15.05 -0.46
CA ASP A 120 2.71 -16.13 0.10
C ASP A 120 2.27 -16.51 1.52
N ALA A 121 1.91 -15.53 2.35
CA ALA A 121 1.44 -15.79 3.71
C ALA A 121 0.14 -16.61 3.75
N ILE A 122 -0.82 -16.29 2.88
CA ILE A 122 -2.16 -16.91 2.85
C ILE A 122 -2.16 -18.23 2.06
N LEU A 123 -1.61 -18.21 0.84
CA LEU A 123 -1.77 -19.31 -0.12
C LEU A 123 -0.51 -20.15 -0.31
N LYS A 124 0.63 -19.75 0.24
CA LYS A 124 1.95 -20.36 -0.03
C LYS A 124 2.32 -20.36 -1.51
N ARG A 125 1.75 -19.41 -2.28
CA ARG A 125 2.08 -19.18 -3.68
C ARG A 125 3.07 -18.03 -3.80
N ARG A 126 4.11 -18.21 -4.62
CA ARG A 126 5.11 -17.16 -4.84
C ARG A 126 4.94 -16.55 -6.22
N VAL A 127 4.65 -15.25 -6.24
CA VAL A 127 4.60 -14.48 -7.49
C VAL A 127 6.02 -14.41 -8.08
N PRO A 128 6.22 -14.87 -9.33
CA PRO A 128 7.54 -14.92 -9.94
C PRO A 128 8.16 -13.51 -10.09
N THR A 129 9.46 -13.49 -10.31
CA THR A 129 10.22 -12.27 -10.62
C THR A 129 9.64 -11.59 -11.86
N GLY A 130 9.35 -10.28 -11.78
CA GLY A 130 8.68 -9.54 -12.86
C GLY A 130 7.19 -9.87 -13.04
N GLY A 131 6.68 -10.91 -12.37
CA GLY A 131 5.30 -11.36 -12.47
C GLY A 131 4.31 -10.55 -11.63
N LEU A 132 3.02 -10.79 -11.91
CA LEU A 132 1.87 -10.19 -11.25
C LEU A 132 1.10 -11.24 -10.44
N PRO A 133 0.24 -10.86 -9.48
CA PRO A 133 -0.61 -11.78 -8.72
C PRO A 133 -1.45 -12.72 -9.57
N MET A 134 -1.90 -12.26 -10.74
CA MET A 134 -2.66 -13.07 -11.68
C MET A 134 -1.86 -14.23 -12.30
N ASP A 135 -0.53 -14.20 -12.24
CA ASP A 135 0.34 -15.29 -12.70
C ASP A 135 0.29 -16.50 -11.77
N VAL A 136 -0.21 -16.30 -10.56
CA VAL A 136 -0.43 -17.35 -9.55
C VAL A 136 -1.92 -17.51 -9.23
N GLY A 137 -2.81 -17.09 -10.12
CA GLY A 137 -4.26 -17.26 -10.01
C GLY A 137 -4.97 -16.34 -9.02
N VAL A 138 -4.37 -15.21 -8.65
CA VAL A 138 -4.85 -14.35 -7.56
C VAL A 138 -5.10 -12.92 -8.03
N VAL A 139 -6.19 -12.33 -7.52
CA VAL A 139 -6.38 -10.87 -7.56
C VAL A 139 -6.43 -10.35 -6.13
N VAL A 140 -5.72 -9.25 -5.87
CA VAL A 140 -5.68 -8.61 -4.55
C VAL A 140 -6.23 -7.19 -4.65
N GLN A 141 -7.10 -6.80 -3.71
CA GLN A 141 -7.62 -5.43 -3.56
C GLN A 141 -7.55 -4.99 -2.09
N ASN A 142 -7.32 -3.71 -1.86
CA ASN A 142 -7.39 -3.10 -0.53
C ASN A 142 -8.84 -2.99 -0.05
N VAL A 143 -9.07 -2.98 1.26
CA VAL A 143 -10.38 -2.84 1.92
C VAL A 143 -11.18 -1.65 1.37
N GLY A 144 -10.60 -0.45 1.39
CA GLY A 144 -11.28 0.75 0.89
C GLY A 144 -11.62 0.69 -0.60
N THR A 145 -10.80 0.02 -1.41
CA THR A 145 -11.08 -0.20 -2.83
C THR A 145 -12.33 -1.07 -3.00
N VAL A 146 -12.46 -2.14 -2.22
CA VAL A 146 -13.62 -3.06 -2.29
C VAL A 146 -14.90 -2.35 -1.85
N ILE A 147 -14.83 -1.52 -0.81
CA ILE A 147 -15.94 -0.70 -0.36
C ILE A 147 -16.36 0.30 -1.46
N ALA A 148 -15.39 0.99 -2.08
CA ALA A 148 -15.67 1.91 -3.19
C ALA A 148 -16.32 1.20 -4.39
N ILE A 149 -15.95 -0.06 -4.68
CA ILE A 149 -16.63 -0.88 -5.69
C ILE A 149 -18.09 -1.13 -5.32
N ALA A 150 -18.39 -1.48 -4.06
CA ALA A 150 -19.75 -1.66 -3.59
C ALA A 150 -20.56 -0.38 -3.78
N GLN A 151 -20.05 0.75 -3.32
CA GLN A 151 -20.72 2.06 -3.43
C GLN A 151 -20.96 2.45 -4.90
N ALA A 152 -20.00 2.23 -5.79
CA ALA A 152 -20.18 2.54 -7.20
C ALA A 152 -21.23 1.67 -7.89
N VAL A 153 -21.33 0.39 -7.54
CA VAL A 153 -22.26 -0.56 -8.17
C VAL A 153 -23.66 -0.43 -7.58
N MET A 154 -23.77 -0.25 -6.25
CA MET A 154 -25.05 -0.22 -5.55
C MET A 154 -25.74 1.15 -5.60
N SER A 155 -24.98 2.23 -5.48
CA SER A 155 -25.51 3.59 -5.38
C SER A 155 -25.03 4.55 -6.47
N GLY A 156 -24.21 4.09 -7.42
CA GLY A 156 -23.66 4.94 -8.49
C GLY A 156 -22.64 5.98 -8.00
N LYS A 157 -22.14 5.86 -6.76
CA LYS A 157 -21.23 6.83 -6.17
C LYS A 157 -19.83 6.69 -6.75
N PRO A 158 -19.28 7.70 -7.44
CA PRO A 158 -17.91 7.66 -7.93
C PRO A 158 -16.89 7.84 -6.79
N LEU A 159 -15.61 7.47 -7.04
CA LEU A 159 -14.55 7.65 -6.07
C LEU A 159 -14.10 9.13 -6.00
N ILE A 160 -14.84 9.93 -5.26
CA ILE A 160 -14.60 11.36 -5.04
C ILE A 160 -14.17 11.69 -3.60
N GLU A 161 -14.18 10.69 -2.73
CA GLU A 161 -13.75 10.81 -1.34
C GLU A 161 -13.10 9.52 -0.85
N ARG A 162 -12.33 9.61 0.22
CA ARG A 162 -11.70 8.47 0.87
C ARG A 162 -11.48 8.73 2.35
N VAL A 163 -11.31 7.66 3.13
CA VAL A 163 -10.84 7.77 4.52
C VAL A 163 -9.32 8.03 4.51
N VAL A 164 -8.89 9.01 5.32
CA VAL A 164 -7.49 9.42 5.49
C VAL A 164 -7.20 9.48 6.98
N THR A 165 -6.13 8.82 7.41
CA THR A 165 -5.62 8.93 8.79
C THR A 165 -4.78 10.19 8.92
N VAL A 166 -5.14 11.11 9.82
CA VAL A 166 -4.31 12.28 10.21
C VAL A 166 -3.77 11.99 11.60
N THR A 167 -2.45 11.87 11.74
CA THR A 167 -1.83 11.32 12.95
C THR A 167 -0.36 11.73 13.11
N GLY A 168 0.30 11.17 14.11
CA GLY A 168 1.68 11.46 14.50
C GLY A 168 1.75 12.25 15.80
N ASP A 169 2.92 12.29 16.40
CA ASP A 169 3.17 13.04 17.64
C ASP A 169 3.20 14.56 17.43
N GLY A 170 3.21 15.00 16.18
CA GLY A 170 3.13 16.41 15.79
C GLY A 170 1.72 16.91 15.49
N ILE A 171 0.66 16.10 15.65
CA ILE A 171 -0.74 16.53 15.47
C ILE A 171 -1.47 16.59 16.81
N VAL A 172 -2.28 17.63 17.01
CA VAL A 172 -2.95 17.85 18.33
C VAL A 172 -4.00 16.79 18.62
N ASN A 173 -4.91 16.51 17.66
CA ASN A 173 -6.02 15.57 17.82
C ASN A 173 -6.05 14.58 16.67
N PRO A 174 -5.34 13.43 16.74
CA PRO A 174 -5.33 12.42 15.68
C PRO A 174 -6.73 11.89 15.35
N LYS A 175 -7.05 11.75 14.04
CA LYS A 175 -8.36 11.28 13.58
C LYS A 175 -8.26 10.50 12.27
N ASN A 176 -9.25 9.63 12.04
CA ASN A 176 -9.57 9.14 10.70
C ASN A 176 -10.71 10.00 10.14
N LEU A 177 -10.54 10.57 8.97
CA LEU A 177 -11.45 11.52 8.36
C LEU A 177 -11.93 11.02 7.00
N LEU A 178 -13.23 11.10 6.74
CA LEU A 178 -13.77 10.96 5.39
C LEU A 178 -13.58 12.28 4.63
N VAL A 179 -12.74 12.27 3.61
CA VAL A 179 -12.22 13.49 2.96
C VAL A 179 -12.50 13.46 1.48
N ARG A 180 -12.98 14.58 0.92
CA ARG A 180 -13.08 14.78 -0.53
C ARG A 180 -11.69 14.88 -1.15
N ILE A 181 -11.49 14.20 -2.27
CA ILE A 181 -10.28 14.29 -3.08
C ILE A 181 -10.13 15.76 -3.55
N GLY A 182 -8.90 16.29 -3.48
CA GLY A 182 -8.62 17.70 -3.75
C GLY A 182 -8.57 18.59 -2.50
N THR A 183 -9.00 18.12 -1.33
CA THR A 183 -8.91 18.90 -0.09
C THR A 183 -7.44 19.09 0.31
N PRO A 184 -6.97 20.33 0.54
CA PRO A 184 -5.59 20.58 1.01
C PRO A 184 -5.32 19.98 2.39
N PHE A 185 -4.10 19.49 2.62
CA PHE A 185 -3.67 18.95 3.92
C PHE A 185 -3.86 19.93 5.05
N GLN A 186 -3.63 21.22 4.79
CA GLN A 186 -3.85 22.27 5.78
C GLN A 186 -5.23 22.18 6.43
N ARG A 187 -6.31 22.00 5.62
CA ARG A 187 -7.67 21.90 6.17
C ARG A 187 -7.87 20.70 7.09
N LEU A 188 -7.26 19.55 6.75
CA LEU A 188 -7.37 18.35 7.57
C LEU A 188 -6.61 18.54 8.89
N ILE A 189 -5.43 19.12 8.81
CA ILE A 189 -4.58 19.42 9.95
C ILE A 189 -5.30 20.42 10.89
N ASP A 190 -5.87 21.49 10.35
CA ASP A 190 -6.64 22.48 11.13
C ASP A 190 -7.84 21.83 11.82
N TYR A 191 -8.58 20.94 11.11
CA TYR A 191 -9.69 20.20 11.69
C TYR A 191 -9.25 19.26 12.82
N CYS A 192 -8.00 18.83 12.81
CA CYS A 192 -7.36 18.03 13.86
C CYS A 192 -6.72 18.91 14.96
N GLY A 193 -7.02 20.22 15.01
CA GLY A 193 -6.51 21.14 16.04
C GLY A 193 -5.14 21.74 15.73
N GLY A 194 -4.60 21.53 14.55
CA GLY A 194 -3.30 22.03 14.11
C GLY A 194 -2.14 21.09 14.43
N ILE A 195 -0.94 21.51 14.02
CA ILE A 195 0.32 20.85 14.35
C ILE A 195 0.93 21.46 15.62
N THR A 196 1.74 20.68 16.35
CA THR A 196 2.49 21.15 17.50
C THR A 196 3.70 22.01 17.06
N PRO A 197 4.19 22.94 17.87
CA PRO A 197 5.31 23.83 17.49
C PRO A 197 6.62 23.11 17.15
N ASP A 198 6.81 21.90 17.66
CA ASP A 198 8.00 21.06 17.43
C ASP A 198 7.86 20.09 16.25
N THR A 199 6.77 20.18 15.48
CA THR A 199 6.57 19.42 14.25
C THR A 199 7.58 19.84 13.17
N VAL A 200 8.34 18.90 12.67
CA VAL A 200 9.42 19.14 11.68
C VAL A 200 9.23 18.37 10.37
N LYS A 201 8.35 17.37 10.35
CA LYS A 201 8.15 16.55 9.15
C LYS A 201 6.70 16.17 8.97
N ILE A 202 6.22 16.31 7.71
CA ILE A 202 4.89 15.92 7.30
C ILE A 202 5.04 14.91 6.16
N ILE A 203 4.37 13.76 6.29
CA ILE A 203 4.48 12.65 5.35
C ILE A 203 3.10 12.36 4.77
N MET A 204 2.99 12.30 3.46
CA MET A 204 1.84 11.74 2.74
C MET A 204 1.98 10.22 2.69
N GLY A 205 1.09 9.49 3.32
CA GLY A 205 1.18 8.03 3.54
C GLY A 205 1.75 7.70 4.91
N GLY A 206 2.25 6.48 5.08
CA GLY A 206 2.94 6.05 6.30
C GLY A 206 4.44 6.38 6.30
N PRO A 207 5.14 6.20 7.43
CA PRO A 207 6.55 6.60 7.55
C PRO A 207 7.52 5.71 6.78
N MET A 208 7.11 4.48 6.41
CA MET A 208 7.97 3.52 5.73
C MET A 208 7.99 3.71 4.21
N MET A 209 6.84 3.93 3.58
CA MET A 209 6.69 4.04 2.12
C MET A 209 6.22 5.41 1.64
N GLY A 210 5.76 6.27 2.54
CA GLY A 210 5.23 7.60 2.24
C GLY A 210 6.29 8.58 1.73
N VAL A 211 5.83 9.77 1.38
CA VAL A 211 6.67 10.83 0.80
C VAL A 211 6.55 12.09 1.66
N ALA A 212 7.70 12.62 2.11
CA ALA A 212 7.75 13.88 2.86
C ALA A 212 7.24 15.04 1.98
N GLN A 213 6.50 15.94 2.59
CA GLN A 213 5.89 17.09 1.94
C GLN A 213 6.55 18.39 2.44
N SER A 214 6.83 19.29 1.51
CA SER A 214 7.39 20.62 1.82
C SER A 214 6.32 21.70 2.01
N SER A 215 5.05 21.38 1.73
CA SER A 215 3.93 22.32 1.82
C SER A 215 2.68 21.63 2.33
N LEU A 216 1.84 22.36 3.06
CA LEU A 216 0.51 21.93 3.49
C LEU A 216 -0.59 22.20 2.45
N GLN A 217 -0.26 22.89 1.36
CA GLN A 217 -1.19 23.12 0.25
C GLN A 217 -1.33 21.92 -0.70
N VAL A 218 -0.62 20.83 -0.41
CA VAL A 218 -0.75 19.58 -1.16
C VAL A 218 -2.17 19.03 -1.00
N PRO A 219 -2.87 18.70 -2.11
CA PRO A 219 -4.22 18.15 -2.02
C PRO A 219 -4.21 16.66 -1.68
N VAL A 220 -5.24 16.21 -1.00
CA VAL A 220 -5.56 14.77 -0.90
C VAL A 220 -5.81 14.22 -2.29
N VAL A 221 -5.09 13.19 -2.66
CA VAL A 221 -5.28 12.42 -3.89
C VAL A 221 -5.80 11.02 -3.58
N LYS A 222 -6.24 10.28 -4.60
CA LYS A 222 -6.73 8.90 -4.42
C LYS A 222 -5.73 7.96 -3.72
N ALA A 223 -4.43 8.23 -3.83
CA ALA A 223 -3.36 7.48 -3.18
C ALA A 223 -3.10 7.87 -1.71
N THR A 224 -3.61 9.00 -1.21
CA THR A 224 -3.31 9.53 0.13
C THR A 224 -3.97 8.68 1.22
N SER A 225 -3.28 7.70 1.77
CA SER A 225 -3.77 6.84 2.86
C SER A 225 -3.73 7.52 4.24
N GLY A 226 -2.79 8.44 4.43
CA GLY A 226 -2.63 9.19 5.67
C GLY A 226 -1.79 10.44 5.52
N ILE A 227 -1.81 11.25 6.58
CA ILE A 227 -0.95 12.42 6.80
C ILE A 227 -0.33 12.20 8.17
N VAL A 228 0.98 11.95 8.21
CA VAL A 228 1.72 11.72 9.45
C VAL A 228 2.57 12.95 9.75
N CYS A 229 2.28 13.61 10.87
CA CYS A 229 3.00 14.77 11.36
C CYS A 229 3.96 14.32 12.47
N LEU A 230 5.26 14.48 12.26
CA LEU A 230 6.29 14.01 13.18
C LEU A 230 7.04 15.19 13.80
N THR A 231 7.31 15.07 15.10
CA THR A 231 8.14 16.03 15.84
C THR A 231 9.63 15.72 15.66
N LYS A 232 10.47 16.66 16.11
CA LYS A 232 11.91 16.45 16.18
C LYS A 232 12.31 15.21 16.99
N LYS A 233 11.49 14.83 17.99
CA LYS A 233 11.72 13.65 18.83
C LYS A 233 11.57 12.35 18.07
N SER A 234 10.65 12.28 17.08
CA SER A 234 10.37 11.09 16.28
C SER A 234 11.05 11.09 14.91
N THR A 235 11.77 12.17 14.59
CA THR A 235 12.57 12.29 13.38
C THR A 235 14.03 12.37 13.74
N PHE A 236 14.77 11.35 13.35
CA PHE A 236 16.22 11.34 13.53
C PHE A 236 16.88 11.81 12.24
N GLU A 237 17.62 12.90 12.31
CA GLU A 237 18.50 13.37 11.25
C GLU A 237 19.92 12.95 11.59
N TYR A 238 20.33 11.83 11.01
CA TYR A 238 21.71 11.36 11.13
C TYR A 238 22.48 11.65 9.84
N PRO A 239 23.77 11.99 9.94
CA PRO A 239 24.63 12.01 8.77
C PRO A 239 24.73 10.61 8.17
N THR A 240 24.87 10.55 6.84
CA THR A 240 25.14 9.29 6.14
C THR A 240 26.60 8.93 6.28
N TYR A 241 26.89 7.71 6.68
CA TYR A 241 28.24 7.18 6.82
C TYR A 241 28.55 6.13 5.74
N PRO A 242 29.82 5.82 5.47
CA PRO A 242 30.21 4.72 4.61
C PRO A 242 29.62 3.38 5.07
N CYS A 243 29.30 2.51 4.11
CA CYS A 243 28.75 1.19 4.40
C CYS A 243 29.75 0.33 5.16
N ILE A 244 29.37 -0.17 6.34
CA ILE A 244 30.19 -1.07 7.18
C ILE A 244 30.01 -2.56 6.83
N GLN A 245 29.29 -2.89 5.76
CA GLN A 245 29.06 -4.26 5.26
C GLN A 245 28.42 -5.22 6.27
N CYS A 246 27.60 -4.74 7.20
CA CYS A 246 26.96 -5.55 8.25
C CYS A 246 25.91 -6.55 7.76
N GLY A 247 25.40 -6.43 6.53
CA GLY A 247 24.39 -7.33 5.96
C GLY A 247 22.94 -7.13 6.44
N ASN A 248 22.67 -6.24 7.40
CA ASN A 248 21.32 -6.04 7.96
C ASN A 248 20.27 -5.75 6.88
N CYS A 249 20.59 -4.93 5.88
CA CYS A 249 19.68 -4.60 4.77
C CYS A 249 19.31 -5.82 3.91
N VAL A 250 20.20 -6.80 3.80
CA VAL A 250 19.96 -8.06 3.08
C VAL A 250 19.05 -8.96 3.90
N SER A 251 19.36 -9.11 5.20
CA SER A 251 18.61 -9.99 6.11
C SER A 251 17.14 -9.61 6.26
N VAL A 252 16.81 -8.29 6.19
CA VAL A 252 15.43 -7.82 6.32
C VAL A 252 14.70 -7.66 4.99
N CYS A 253 15.38 -7.88 3.86
CA CYS A 253 14.74 -7.68 2.56
C CYS A 253 13.72 -8.79 2.26
N PRO A 254 12.40 -8.48 2.19
CA PRO A 254 11.37 -9.48 1.94
C PRO A 254 11.45 -10.06 0.51
N MET A 255 12.17 -9.38 -0.38
CA MET A 255 12.38 -9.80 -1.77
C MET A 255 13.73 -10.50 -1.98
N ASN A 256 14.51 -10.75 -0.91
CA ASN A 256 15.83 -11.38 -0.95
C ASN A 256 16.81 -10.68 -1.91
N LEU A 257 16.77 -9.36 -1.97
CA LEU A 257 17.66 -8.55 -2.80
C LEU A 257 18.94 -8.18 -2.04
N LEU A 258 19.88 -7.56 -2.76
CA LEU A 258 21.09 -6.95 -2.22
C LEU A 258 20.98 -5.42 -2.21
N PRO A 259 20.24 -4.80 -1.26
CA PRO A 259 19.82 -3.39 -1.35
C PRO A 259 21.01 -2.43 -1.50
N THR A 260 22.09 -2.64 -0.75
CA THR A 260 23.28 -1.78 -0.78
C THR A 260 23.95 -1.81 -2.16
N ARG A 261 24.06 -2.99 -2.78
CA ARG A 261 24.68 -3.10 -4.10
C ARG A 261 23.83 -2.45 -5.16
N ILE A 262 22.50 -2.71 -5.15
CA ILE A 262 21.55 -2.09 -6.09
C ILE A 262 21.60 -0.57 -5.95
N ALA A 263 21.52 -0.05 -4.72
CA ALA A 263 21.57 1.38 -4.44
C ALA A 263 22.85 2.04 -4.97
N ARG A 264 24.01 1.43 -4.72
CA ARG A 264 25.30 1.94 -5.18
C ARG A 264 25.42 2.00 -6.71
N PHE A 265 24.99 0.94 -7.42
CA PHE A 265 25.02 0.94 -8.87
C PHE A 265 24.02 1.94 -9.46
N ALA A 266 22.84 2.09 -8.86
CA ALA A 266 21.87 3.12 -9.24
C ALA A 266 22.43 4.54 -9.03
N GLU A 267 23.13 4.78 -7.94
CA GLU A 267 23.74 6.07 -7.59
C GLU A 267 24.82 6.49 -8.61
N VAL A 268 25.71 5.59 -8.99
CA VAL A 268 26.77 5.87 -9.98
C VAL A 268 26.30 5.76 -11.43
N GLY A 269 24.98 5.54 -11.67
CA GLY A 269 24.40 5.52 -13.01
C GLY A 269 24.62 4.22 -13.79
N ASN A 270 25.19 3.17 -13.19
CA ASN A 270 25.26 1.84 -13.81
C ASN A 270 23.92 1.11 -13.70
N LEU A 271 22.98 1.54 -14.53
CA LEU A 271 21.58 1.08 -14.47
C LEU A 271 21.42 -0.38 -14.95
N THR A 272 22.26 -0.83 -15.86
CA THR A 272 22.27 -2.22 -16.34
C THR A 272 22.57 -3.18 -15.20
N THR A 273 23.67 -2.96 -14.48
CA THR A 273 24.00 -3.81 -13.32
C THR A 273 22.98 -3.70 -12.19
N ALA A 274 22.42 -2.50 -11.95
CA ALA A 274 21.36 -2.35 -10.96
C ALA A 274 20.12 -3.17 -11.32
N GLU A 275 19.75 -3.24 -12.60
CA GLU A 275 18.64 -4.04 -13.10
C GLU A 275 18.92 -5.55 -12.99
N GLU A 276 20.10 -6.00 -13.40
CA GLU A 276 20.57 -7.39 -13.26
C GLU A 276 20.53 -7.89 -11.81
N LEU A 277 20.87 -7.01 -10.86
CA LEU A 277 20.76 -7.26 -9.42
C LEU A 277 19.30 -7.23 -8.89
N GLY A 278 18.33 -7.01 -9.78
CA GLY A 278 16.91 -7.07 -9.43
C GLY A 278 16.31 -5.75 -8.91
N ALA A 279 16.84 -4.59 -9.27
CA ALA A 279 16.29 -3.29 -8.85
C ALA A 279 14.78 -3.18 -9.09
N LEU A 280 14.27 -3.66 -10.24
CA LEU A 280 12.85 -3.62 -10.59
C LEU A 280 11.97 -4.53 -9.71
N ASN A 281 12.54 -5.50 -9.00
CA ASN A 281 11.83 -6.36 -8.05
C ASN A 281 11.68 -5.74 -6.67
N CYS A 282 12.37 -4.62 -6.39
CA CYS A 282 12.23 -3.92 -5.13
C CYS A 282 10.81 -3.38 -4.97
N ILE A 283 10.14 -3.73 -3.86
CA ILE A 283 8.80 -3.25 -3.50
C ILE A 283 8.82 -1.94 -2.71
N GLU A 284 9.99 -1.33 -2.55
CA GLU A 284 10.21 -0.02 -1.92
C GLU A 284 9.68 0.09 -0.47
N CYS A 285 9.68 -1.03 0.25
CA CYS A 285 9.08 -1.12 1.59
C CYS A 285 9.83 -0.34 2.70
N GLY A 286 11.03 0.14 2.46
CA GLY A 286 11.79 0.91 3.46
C GLY A 286 12.59 0.09 4.47
N SER A 287 12.33 -1.21 4.64
CA SER A 287 12.96 -2.03 5.68
C SER A 287 14.50 -1.96 5.68
N CYS A 288 15.13 -1.97 4.51
CA CYS A 288 16.58 -1.89 4.39
C CYS A 288 17.17 -0.54 4.83
N ALA A 289 16.48 0.56 4.55
CA ALA A 289 16.90 1.89 5.01
C ALA A 289 16.71 2.04 6.51
N TYR A 290 15.59 1.52 7.04
CA TYR A 290 15.26 1.57 8.47
C TYR A 290 16.32 0.88 9.35
N VAL A 291 16.85 -0.29 8.92
CA VAL A 291 17.83 -1.04 9.72
C VAL A 291 19.29 -0.65 9.43
N CYS A 292 19.54 0.30 8.54
CA CYS A 292 20.90 0.67 8.15
C CYS A 292 21.59 1.50 9.23
N PRO A 293 22.63 0.98 9.93
CA PRO A 293 23.33 1.73 10.97
C PRO A 293 24.19 2.89 10.40
N ALA A 294 24.48 2.86 9.10
CA ALA A 294 25.17 3.93 8.38
C ALA A 294 24.23 4.97 7.78
N HIS A 295 22.91 4.85 8.04
CA HIS A 295 21.86 5.77 7.59
C HIS A 295 21.87 6.07 6.08
N ILE A 296 22.27 5.08 5.26
CA ILE A 296 22.29 5.20 3.81
C ILE A 296 20.83 5.25 3.30
N PRO A 297 20.47 6.22 2.43
CA PRO A 297 19.12 6.35 1.89
C PRO A 297 18.84 5.31 0.79
N LEU A 298 18.94 4.02 1.15
CA LEU A 298 18.91 2.89 0.21
C LEU A 298 17.66 2.87 -0.66
N VAL A 299 16.49 3.12 -0.06
CA VAL A 299 15.21 3.09 -0.80
C VAL A 299 15.13 4.23 -1.79
N GLN A 300 15.58 5.42 -1.42
CA GLN A 300 15.56 6.60 -2.29
C GLN A 300 16.47 6.38 -3.51
N GLN A 301 17.68 5.84 -3.28
CA GLN A 301 18.62 5.52 -4.35
C GLN A 301 18.07 4.43 -5.29
N ILE A 302 17.48 3.36 -4.73
CA ILE A 302 16.86 2.28 -5.52
C ILE A 302 15.66 2.82 -6.31
N ARG A 303 14.80 3.64 -5.70
CA ARG A 303 13.64 4.26 -6.33
C ARG A 303 14.06 5.13 -7.52
N LEU A 304 15.10 5.94 -7.36
CA LEU A 304 15.66 6.74 -8.45
C LEU A 304 16.22 5.85 -9.57
N GLY A 305 16.95 4.79 -9.22
CA GLY A 305 17.45 3.79 -10.18
C GLY A 305 16.33 3.16 -11.00
N LYS A 306 15.24 2.72 -10.34
CA LYS A 306 14.05 2.16 -11.01
C LYS A 306 13.40 3.14 -11.99
N LEU A 307 13.28 4.41 -11.60
CA LEU A 307 12.73 5.44 -12.49
C LEU A 307 13.58 5.57 -13.75
N ARG A 308 14.90 5.72 -13.61
CA ARG A 308 15.84 5.84 -14.73
C ARG A 308 15.85 4.60 -15.65
N ILE A 309 15.83 3.39 -15.09
CA ILE A 309 15.71 2.14 -15.86
C ILE A 309 14.43 2.13 -16.68
N ASN A 310 13.30 2.49 -16.08
CA ASN A 310 12.02 2.52 -16.78
C ASN A 310 11.96 3.60 -17.87
N GLU A 311 12.60 4.74 -17.68
CA GLU A 311 12.73 5.80 -18.69
C GLU A 311 13.55 5.31 -19.89
N GLN A 312 14.71 4.68 -19.68
CA GLN A 312 15.51 4.07 -20.75
C GLN A 312 14.73 3.04 -21.56
N LYS A 313 13.97 2.16 -20.86
CA LYS A 313 13.12 1.15 -21.52
C LYS A 313 11.96 1.75 -22.35
N ARG A 314 11.44 2.90 -21.94
CA ARG A 314 10.43 3.61 -22.74
C ARG A 314 11.05 4.23 -24.01
N GLN A 315 12.20 4.87 -23.87
CA GLN A 315 12.92 5.46 -25.00
C GLN A 315 13.32 4.42 -26.04
N SER A 316 13.82 3.27 -25.63
CA SER A 316 14.20 2.16 -26.52
C SER A 316 13.01 1.48 -27.23
N LYS A 317 11.77 1.69 -26.79
CA LYS A 317 10.57 1.17 -27.45
C LYS A 317 9.96 2.16 -28.45
N THR A 318 10.36 3.43 -28.41
CA THR A 318 9.87 4.50 -29.27
C THR A 318 10.85 4.83 -30.40
N SER A 319 12.07 4.33 -30.34
CA SER A 319 13.07 4.29 -31.43
C SER A 319 13.01 2.97 -32.18
#